data_92480d65443b0bfb37bd68dd8b01a43b
#
_entry.id   92480d65443b0bfb37bd68dd8b01a43b
#
_cell.length_a   1.000
_cell.length_b   1.000
_cell.length_c   1.000
_cell.angle_alpha   90.00
_cell.angle_beta   90.00
_cell.angle_gamma   90.00
#
_symmetry.space_group_name_H-M   'P 1'
#
loop_
_entity.id
_entity.type
_entity.pdbx_description
1 polymer ?
#
loop_
_entity_poly.entity_id
_entity_poly.type
_entity_poly.pdbx_seq_one_letter_code
_entity_poly.pdbx_strand_id
1 'polypeptide(L)'
;MFIGTKMIGICYEVINEEYRKMVKQKIERFHDVFEITQDQIMNFCGNALEARNENGDYFLIMSSKAYSSLTSENLTFLEDYYKSILHADIPTIEKYGGGSARCMLAELF
;
A
#
# COMPACT_ATOMS: atom_id res chain seq x y z
N MET A 1 -5.52 -2.24 3.00
CA MET A 1 -5.44 -2.47 1.54
C MET A 1 -5.29 -1.13 0.83
N PHE A 2 -4.43 -1.05 -0.14
CA PHE A 2 -4.42 0.08 -1.06
C PHE A 2 -4.59 -0.41 -2.50
N ILE A 3 -5.22 0.42 -3.33
CA ILE A 3 -5.56 0.06 -4.71
C ILE A 3 -4.80 0.97 -5.67
N GLY A 4 -3.99 0.37 -6.52
CA GLY A 4 -3.30 1.06 -7.60
C GLY A 4 -3.92 0.74 -8.95
N THR A 5 -3.38 1.34 -10.00
CA THR A 5 -3.90 1.15 -11.37
C THR A 5 -3.69 -0.28 -11.87
N LYS A 6 -2.53 -0.86 -11.60
CA LYS A 6 -2.15 -2.19 -12.09
C LYS A 6 -2.00 -3.23 -11.00
N MET A 7 -1.91 -2.80 -9.74
CA MET A 7 -1.67 -3.70 -8.62
C MET A 7 -2.47 -3.28 -7.40
N ILE A 8 -2.67 -4.25 -6.52
CA ILE A 8 -3.35 -4.04 -5.22
C ILE A 8 -2.43 -4.52 -4.12
N GLY A 9 -2.25 -3.70 -3.08
CA GLY A 9 -1.59 -4.12 -1.86
C GLY A 9 -2.63 -4.60 -0.85
N ILE A 10 -2.56 -5.85 -0.43
CA ILE A 10 -3.54 -6.45 0.46
C ILE A 10 -2.89 -7.45 1.42
N CYS A 11 -3.40 -7.52 2.64
CA CYS A 11 -3.05 -8.54 3.60
C CYS A 11 -4.16 -9.59 3.66
N TYR A 12 -3.91 -10.76 3.09
CA TYR A 12 -4.88 -11.86 3.10
C TYR A 12 -5.11 -12.43 4.49
N GLU A 13 -4.11 -12.33 5.37
CA GLU A 13 -4.18 -12.88 6.72
C GLU A 13 -5.27 -12.24 7.59
N VAL A 14 -5.66 -10.99 7.29
CA VAL A 14 -6.73 -10.30 8.03
C VAL A 14 -8.13 -10.60 7.49
N ILE A 15 -8.23 -11.33 6.38
CA ILE A 15 -9.51 -11.74 5.80
C ILE A 15 -9.93 -13.06 6.44
N ASN A 16 -11.21 -13.19 6.79
CA ASN A 16 -11.76 -14.44 7.30
C ASN A 16 -11.45 -15.59 6.33
N GLU A 17 -10.92 -16.71 6.84
CA GLU A 17 -10.52 -17.86 6.04
C GLU A 17 -11.61 -18.35 5.09
N GLU A 18 -12.87 -18.26 5.51
CA GLU A 18 -14.02 -18.65 4.72
C GLU A 18 -14.11 -17.89 3.39
N TYR A 19 -13.72 -16.62 3.38
CA TYR A 19 -13.80 -15.74 2.22
C TYR A 19 -12.47 -15.50 1.52
N ARG A 20 -11.37 -15.88 2.15
CA ARG A 20 -10.00 -15.59 1.68
C ARG A 20 -9.76 -16.08 0.26
N LYS A 21 -10.10 -17.32 -0.01
CA LYS A 21 -9.88 -17.94 -1.33
C LYS A 21 -10.67 -17.24 -2.43
N MET A 22 -11.92 -16.89 -2.15
CA MET A 22 -12.79 -16.20 -3.10
C MET A 22 -12.27 -14.79 -3.41
N VAL A 23 -11.87 -14.04 -2.39
CA VAL A 23 -11.32 -12.69 -2.54
C VAL A 23 -10.02 -12.74 -3.33
N LYS A 24 -9.13 -13.67 -3.00
CA LYS A 24 -7.87 -13.87 -3.70
C LYS A 24 -8.06 -14.14 -5.18
N GLN A 25 -8.96 -15.04 -5.53
CA GLN A 25 -9.27 -15.37 -6.92
C GLN A 25 -9.80 -14.17 -7.70
N LYS A 26 -10.69 -13.38 -7.10
CA LYS A 26 -11.27 -12.20 -7.74
C LYS A 26 -10.24 -11.09 -7.98
N ILE A 27 -9.41 -10.84 -6.98
CA ILE A 27 -8.40 -9.78 -7.06
C ILE A 27 -7.31 -10.14 -8.08
N GLU A 28 -6.75 -11.35 -7.99
CA GLU A 28 -5.65 -11.79 -8.85
C GLU A 28 -6.06 -11.94 -10.32
N ARG A 29 -7.35 -11.99 -10.60
CA ARG A 29 -7.86 -12.08 -11.96
C ARG A 29 -7.59 -10.81 -12.78
N PHE A 30 -7.61 -9.64 -12.14
CA PHE A 30 -7.53 -8.34 -12.82
C PHE A 30 -6.36 -7.46 -12.38
N HIS A 31 -5.70 -7.82 -11.29
CA HIS A 31 -4.63 -7.02 -10.71
C HIS A 31 -3.48 -7.91 -10.27
N ASP A 32 -2.27 -7.37 -10.38
CA ASP A 32 -1.12 -7.97 -9.70
C ASP A 32 -1.25 -7.65 -8.21
N VAL A 33 -0.83 -8.58 -7.37
CA VAL A 33 -1.01 -8.47 -5.92
C VAL A 33 0.33 -8.28 -5.22
N PHE A 34 0.39 -7.22 -4.43
CA PHE A 34 1.44 -7.02 -3.45
C PHE A 34 0.92 -7.52 -2.10
N GLU A 35 1.39 -8.68 -1.66
CA GLU A 35 0.94 -9.28 -0.42
C GLU A 35 1.61 -8.61 0.78
N ILE A 36 0.78 -8.07 1.68
CA ILE A 36 1.22 -7.37 2.88
C ILE A 36 1.04 -8.30 4.07
N THR A 37 2.06 -8.39 4.92
CA THR A 37 1.98 -9.19 6.15
C THR A 37 1.19 -8.44 7.23
N GLN A 38 0.74 -9.17 8.28
CA GLN A 38 0.09 -8.54 9.42
C GLN A 38 1.01 -7.54 10.12
N ASP A 39 2.29 -7.86 10.24
CA ASP A 39 3.28 -6.96 10.82
C ASP A 39 3.38 -5.67 10.02
N GLN A 40 3.40 -5.76 8.69
CA GLN A 40 3.42 -4.59 7.81
C GLN A 40 2.13 -3.77 7.92
N ILE A 41 0.98 -4.41 8.08
CA ILE A 41 -0.30 -3.70 8.33
C ILE A 41 -0.22 -2.90 9.62
N MET A 42 0.37 -3.46 10.68
CA MET A 42 0.60 -2.75 11.94
C MET A 42 1.54 -1.56 11.78
N ASN A 43 2.36 -1.55 10.75
CA ASN A 43 3.24 -0.45 10.38
C ASN A 43 2.67 0.44 9.26
N PHE A 44 1.35 0.37 9.04
CA PHE A 44 0.60 1.23 8.11
C PHE A 44 0.92 1.01 6.62
N CYS A 45 1.45 -0.14 6.22
CA CYS A 45 1.69 -0.45 4.80
C CYS A 45 0.43 -0.46 3.95
N GLY A 46 -0.73 -0.76 4.55
CA GLY A 46 -2.01 -0.71 3.86
C GLY A 46 -2.56 0.71 3.69
N ASN A 47 -1.94 1.70 4.34
CA ASN A 47 -2.36 3.11 4.29
C ASN A 47 -1.44 3.90 3.34
N ALA A 48 -1.40 3.46 2.09
CA ALA A 48 -0.60 4.07 1.04
C ALA A 48 -1.49 4.61 -0.08
N LEU A 49 -0.97 5.52 -0.87
CA LEU A 49 -1.69 6.16 -1.98
C LEU A 49 -0.83 6.15 -3.23
N GLU A 50 -1.42 5.72 -4.35
CA GLU A 50 -0.82 5.86 -5.67
C GLU A 50 -1.10 7.27 -6.21
N ALA A 51 -0.06 7.93 -6.70
CA ALA A 51 -0.17 9.24 -7.33
C ALA A 51 0.52 9.21 -8.70
N ARG A 52 0.07 10.10 -9.58
CA ARG A 52 0.65 10.25 -10.93
C ARG A 52 1.01 11.71 -11.17
N ASN A 53 2.19 11.97 -11.75
CA ASN A 53 2.60 13.31 -12.12
C ASN A 53 2.11 13.67 -13.53
N GLU A 54 2.43 14.88 -14.00
CA GLU A 54 2.05 15.38 -15.33
C GLU A 54 2.66 14.56 -16.47
N ASN A 55 3.81 13.95 -16.24
CA ASN A 55 4.51 13.12 -17.23
C ASN A 55 3.96 11.70 -17.34
N GLY A 56 2.98 11.35 -16.51
CA GLY A 56 2.40 10.02 -16.48
C GLY A 56 3.16 9.02 -15.63
N ASP A 57 4.16 9.45 -14.86
CA ASP A 57 4.89 8.59 -13.93
C ASP A 57 4.06 8.34 -12.68
N TYR A 58 4.09 7.09 -12.20
CA TYR A 58 3.38 6.68 -10.98
C TYR A 58 4.31 6.66 -9.79
N PHE A 59 3.78 7.09 -8.66
CA PHE A 59 4.48 7.11 -7.37
C PHE A 59 3.61 6.47 -6.30
N LEU A 60 4.24 5.81 -5.35
CA LEU A 60 3.56 5.31 -4.16
C LEU A 60 3.94 6.19 -2.98
N ILE A 61 2.95 6.66 -2.24
CA ILE A 61 3.15 7.56 -1.09
C ILE A 61 2.76 6.81 0.18
N MET A 62 3.65 6.81 1.16
CA MET A 62 3.42 6.17 2.45
C MET A 62 4.18 6.88 3.56
N SER A 63 3.96 6.48 4.82
CA SER A 63 4.76 6.99 5.93
C SER A 63 6.15 6.35 5.94
N SER A 64 7.10 7.00 6.60
CA SER A 64 8.44 6.43 6.80
C SER A 64 8.39 5.13 7.61
N LYS A 65 7.45 5.02 8.56
CA LYS A 65 7.23 3.80 9.33
C LYS A 65 6.81 2.64 8.43
N ALA A 66 5.87 2.88 7.50
CA ALA A 66 5.46 1.88 6.51
C ALA A 66 6.63 1.50 5.59
N TYR A 67 7.35 2.48 5.09
CA TYR A 67 8.51 2.27 4.22
C TYR A 67 9.57 1.40 4.89
N SER A 68 9.87 1.66 6.16
CA SER A 68 10.87 0.90 6.92
C SER A 68 10.48 -0.56 7.16
N SER A 69 9.19 -0.90 7.08
CA SER A 69 8.71 -2.28 7.21
C SER A 69 8.83 -3.09 5.93
N LEU A 70 9.13 -2.46 4.80
CA LEU A 70 9.27 -3.14 3.52
C LEU A 70 10.59 -3.91 3.44
N THR A 71 10.53 -5.13 2.89
CA THR A 71 11.72 -5.92 2.62
C THR A 71 12.35 -5.51 1.29
N SER A 72 13.59 -5.97 1.03
CA SER A 72 14.26 -5.76 -0.27
C SER A 72 13.45 -6.34 -1.43
N GLU A 73 12.81 -7.49 -1.22
CA GLU A 73 11.94 -8.13 -2.22
C GLU A 73 10.71 -7.27 -2.49
N ASN A 74 10.12 -6.68 -1.44
CA ASN A 74 8.98 -5.76 -1.59
C ASN A 74 9.37 -4.54 -2.43
N LEU A 75 10.51 -3.94 -2.16
CA LEU A 75 11.00 -2.78 -2.90
C LEU A 75 11.23 -3.11 -4.38
N THR A 76 11.84 -4.24 -4.67
CA THR A 76 12.06 -4.70 -6.05
C THR A 76 10.74 -4.88 -6.79
N PHE A 77 9.74 -5.50 -6.14
CA PHE A 77 8.41 -5.67 -6.71
C PHE A 77 7.75 -4.33 -7.02
N LEU A 78 7.79 -3.39 -6.07
CA LEU A 78 7.14 -2.08 -6.22
C LEU A 78 7.83 -1.21 -7.27
N GLU A 79 9.13 -1.33 -7.47
CA GLU A 79 9.88 -0.60 -8.50
C GLU A 79 9.42 -0.92 -9.92
N ASP A 80 8.82 -2.09 -10.15
CA ASP A 80 8.27 -2.44 -11.47
C ASP A 80 7.00 -1.64 -11.79
N TYR A 81 6.33 -1.08 -10.79
CA TYR A 81 5.06 -0.35 -10.93
C TYR A 81 5.20 1.14 -10.68
N TYR A 82 6.16 1.53 -9.86
CA TYR A 82 6.31 2.91 -9.40
C TYR A 82 7.72 3.42 -9.69
N LYS A 83 7.78 4.63 -10.23
CA LYS A 83 9.05 5.29 -10.49
C LYS A 83 9.82 5.54 -9.20
N SER A 84 9.10 5.87 -8.13
CA SER A 84 9.67 6.13 -6.82
C SER A 84 8.63 5.89 -5.73
N ILE A 85 9.12 5.60 -4.52
CA ILE A 85 8.30 5.53 -3.32
C ILE A 85 8.63 6.75 -2.48
N LEU A 86 7.63 7.59 -2.26
CA LEU A 86 7.77 8.81 -1.46
C LEU A 86 7.30 8.52 -0.04
N HIS A 87 8.06 8.93 0.96
CA HIS A 87 7.67 8.73 2.34
C HIS A 87 8.03 9.91 3.22
N ALA A 88 7.24 10.11 4.27
CA ALA A 88 7.45 11.14 5.27
C ALA A 88 7.24 10.56 6.66
N ASP A 89 7.97 11.11 7.62
CA ASP A 89 7.87 10.71 9.02
C ASP A 89 6.70 11.44 9.68
N ILE A 90 5.65 10.70 10.03
CA ILE A 90 4.44 11.26 10.64
C ILE A 90 4.02 10.48 11.90
N PRO A 91 4.96 10.25 12.87
CA PRO A 91 4.70 9.36 14.00
C PRO A 91 3.59 9.84 14.93
N THR A 92 3.42 11.15 15.11
CA THR A 92 2.39 11.72 15.97
C THR A 92 1.00 11.45 15.41
N ILE A 93 0.82 11.61 14.10
CA ILE A 93 -0.46 11.36 13.43
C ILE A 93 -0.80 9.87 13.48
N GLU A 94 0.17 8.99 13.21
CA GLU A 94 -0.04 7.56 13.26
C GLU A 94 -0.38 7.07 14.67
N LYS A 95 0.28 7.64 15.69
CA LYS A 95 0.06 7.26 17.09
C LYS A 95 -1.30 7.69 17.63
N TYR A 96 -1.73 8.91 17.33
CA TYR A 96 -2.92 9.52 17.93
C TYR A 96 -4.13 9.57 17.00
N GLY A 97 -3.90 9.69 15.68
CA GLY A 97 -4.97 9.79 14.68
C GLY A 97 -5.51 8.46 14.18
N GLY A 98 -4.80 7.36 14.45
CA GLY A 98 -5.21 6.03 13.99
C GLY A 98 -5.10 5.79 12.49
N GLY A 99 -4.52 6.73 11.75
CA GLY A 99 -4.31 6.64 10.31
C GLY A 99 -2.88 6.96 9.91
N SER A 100 -2.62 7.09 8.62
CA SER A 100 -1.29 7.37 8.10
C SER A 100 -1.37 8.23 6.82
N ALA A 101 -0.39 8.11 5.93
CA ALA A 101 -0.21 8.99 4.78
C ALA A 101 -1.47 9.14 3.90
N ARG A 102 -2.14 8.04 3.56
CA ARG A 102 -3.37 8.09 2.75
C ARG A 102 -4.48 8.91 3.41
N CYS A 103 -4.62 8.78 4.73
CA CYS A 103 -5.65 9.49 5.50
C CYS A 103 -5.42 10.99 5.54
N MET A 104 -4.20 11.45 5.30
CA MET A 104 -3.83 12.87 5.28
C MET A 104 -4.05 13.52 3.91
N LEU A 105 -4.24 12.74 2.85
CA LEU A 105 -4.30 13.22 1.48
C LEU A 105 -5.72 13.15 0.93
N ALA A 106 -6.14 14.19 0.25
CA ALA A 106 -7.41 14.22 -0.48
C ALA A 106 -7.13 14.04 -1.97
N GLU A 107 -7.87 13.16 -2.62
CA GLU A 107 -7.79 12.98 -4.06
C GLU A 107 -8.70 14.00 -4.74
N LEU A 108 -8.14 14.74 -5.70
CA LEU A 108 -8.88 15.70 -6.51
C LEU A 108 -9.06 15.11 -7.92
N PHE A 109 -10.29 15.03 -8.34
CA PHE A 109 -10.66 14.48 -9.64
C PHE A 109 -11.14 15.56 -10.60
#